data_20a77861ead835990604432276464e05
#
_entry.id   20a77861ead835990604432276464e05
#
_cell.length_a   1.000
_cell.length_b   1.000
_cell.length_c   1.000
_cell.angle_alpha   90.00
_cell.angle_beta   90.00
_cell.angle_gamma   90.00
#
_symmetry.space_group_name_H-M   'P 1'
#
loop_
_entity.id
_entity.type
_entity.pdbx_description
1 polymer ?
#
loop_
_entity_poly.entity_id
_entity_poly.type
_entity_poly.pdbx_seq_one_letter_code
_entity_poly.pdbx_strand_id
1 'polypeptide(L)'
;VGLKLIDNGKHPACLLDAENLANGIYFCITKDVAHNQTYFFMDDWNISWKQYFTDLAAMKGKTIGSSIPFWLAYFVASVAEIAFPLVGKNPPLAKKSVKATGTNRTISTQKARTELGWKSEVNYDESMRRIKESLN
;
A
#
# COMPACT_ATOMS: atom_id res chain seq x y z
N VAL A 1 21.50 1.91 -4.17
CA VAL A 1 20.94 2.18 -2.81
C VAL A 1 19.72 1.30 -2.67
N GLY A 2 19.78 0.30 -1.78
CA GLY A 2 18.67 -0.61 -1.54
C GLY A 2 17.51 0.11 -0.85
N LEU A 3 16.27 -0.35 -1.11
CA LEU A 3 15.08 0.11 -0.41
C LEU A 3 15.24 -0.18 1.09
N LYS A 4 15.10 0.86 1.92
CA LYS A 4 15.11 0.70 3.38
C LYS A 4 13.69 0.58 3.90
N LEU A 5 13.44 -0.41 4.75
CA LEU A 5 12.15 -0.59 5.40
C LEU A 5 12.04 0.29 6.65
N ILE A 6 10.84 0.75 6.96
CA ILE A 6 10.53 1.42 8.21
C ILE A 6 9.99 0.37 9.18
N ASP A 7 10.54 0.33 10.38
CA ASP A 7 10.16 -0.61 11.45
C ASP A 7 10.09 -2.07 10.98
N ASN A 8 11.10 -2.45 10.20
CA ASN A 8 11.23 -3.77 9.57
C ASN A 8 10.07 -4.15 8.64
N GLY A 9 9.26 -3.20 8.22
CA GLY A 9 8.10 -3.42 7.34
C GLY A 9 7.06 -4.37 7.93
N LYS A 10 6.94 -4.47 9.25
CA LYS A 10 6.07 -5.42 9.96
C LYS A 10 4.58 -5.13 9.83
N HIS A 11 4.23 -3.88 9.47
CA HIS A 11 2.84 -3.47 9.37
C HIS A 11 2.16 -3.97 8.09
N PRO A 12 0.82 -4.19 8.13
CA PRO A 12 0.06 -4.58 6.95
C PRO A 12 0.20 -3.59 5.81
N ALA A 13 0.35 -4.09 4.60
CA ALA A 13 0.56 -3.27 3.40
C ALA A 13 -0.73 -2.67 2.82
N CYS A 14 -1.91 -3.05 3.29
CA CYS A 14 -3.22 -2.51 2.85
C CYS A 14 -3.28 -2.36 1.33
N LEU A 15 -3.06 -3.45 0.61
CA LEU A 15 -3.00 -3.48 -0.85
C LEU A 15 -4.39 -3.68 -1.46
N LEU A 16 -4.52 -3.30 -2.72
CA LEU A 16 -5.71 -3.52 -3.53
C LEU A 16 -5.28 -3.76 -4.97
N ASP A 17 -5.67 -4.91 -5.53
CA ASP A 17 -5.45 -5.23 -6.94
C ASP A 17 -6.35 -4.36 -7.82
N ALA A 18 -5.84 -3.99 -8.99
CA ALA A 18 -6.55 -3.12 -9.92
C ALA A 18 -7.85 -3.75 -10.45
N GLU A 19 -7.89 -5.06 -10.66
CA GLU A 19 -9.09 -5.77 -11.09
C GLU A 19 -10.13 -5.85 -9.97
N ASN A 20 -9.70 -6.13 -8.73
CA ASN A 20 -10.58 -6.11 -7.57
C ASN A 20 -11.18 -4.72 -7.33
N LEU A 21 -10.39 -3.65 -7.57
CA LEU A 21 -10.90 -2.28 -7.53
C LEU A 21 -11.90 -2.02 -8.66
N ALA A 22 -11.60 -2.44 -9.90
CA ALA A 22 -12.49 -2.27 -11.05
C ALA A 22 -13.85 -2.93 -10.81
N ASN A 23 -13.87 -4.14 -10.24
CA ASN A 23 -15.07 -4.83 -9.82
C ASN A 23 -15.84 -4.04 -8.75
N GLY A 24 -15.14 -3.45 -7.78
CA GLY A 24 -15.75 -2.57 -6.78
C GLY A 24 -16.42 -1.34 -7.39
N ILE A 25 -15.74 -0.69 -8.33
CA ILE A 25 -16.28 0.46 -9.08
C ILE A 25 -17.51 0.04 -9.91
N TYR A 26 -17.43 -1.10 -10.60
CA TYR A 26 -18.54 -1.64 -11.35
C TYR A 26 -19.79 -1.83 -10.47
N PHE A 27 -19.66 -2.39 -9.28
CA PHE A 27 -20.77 -2.53 -8.34
C PHE A 27 -21.31 -1.18 -7.86
N CYS A 28 -20.43 -0.18 -7.66
CA CYS A 28 -20.89 1.16 -7.29
C CYS A 28 -21.70 1.84 -8.40
N ILE A 29 -21.43 1.53 -9.67
CA ILE A 29 -22.16 2.11 -10.81
C ILE A 29 -23.49 1.37 -11.07
N THR A 30 -23.52 0.05 -10.87
CA THR A 30 -24.63 -0.80 -11.28
C THR A 30 -25.67 -1.10 -10.20
N LYS A 31 -25.36 -0.83 -8.93
CA LYS A 31 -26.23 -1.12 -7.79
C LYS A 31 -26.85 0.15 -7.21
N ASP A 32 -28.17 0.24 -7.18
CA ASP A 32 -28.91 1.39 -6.66
C ASP A 32 -28.57 1.71 -5.20
N VAL A 33 -28.27 0.68 -4.39
CA VAL A 33 -27.86 0.84 -2.98
C VAL A 33 -26.58 1.67 -2.84
N ALA A 34 -25.78 1.79 -3.89
CA ALA A 34 -24.54 2.57 -3.88
C ALA A 34 -24.75 4.07 -4.06
N HIS A 35 -25.94 4.52 -4.46
CA HIS A 35 -26.23 5.94 -4.68
C HIS A 35 -26.00 6.77 -3.42
N ASN A 36 -25.21 7.84 -3.55
CA ASN A 36 -24.84 8.75 -2.47
C ASN A 36 -24.13 8.06 -1.29
N GLN A 37 -23.49 6.91 -1.53
CA GLN A 37 -22.75 6.16 -0.53
C GLN A 37 -21.23 6.24 -0.77
N THR A 38 -20.47 6.03 0.32
CA THR A 38 -19.01 5.91 0.27
C THR A 38 -18.63 4.50 0.69
N TYR A 39 -17.74 3.88 -0.09
CA TYR A 39 -17.21 2.54 0.17
C TYR A 39 -15.69 2.55 0.21
N PHE A 40 -15.13 1.67 1.04
CA PHE A 40 -13.71 1.36 1.05
C PHE A 40 -13.48 -0.03 0.48
N PHE A 41 -12.46 -0.15 -0.37
CA PHE A 41 -12.02 -1.42 -0.95
C PHE A 41 -10.58 -1.69 -0.52
N MET A 42 -10.32 -2.91 -0.11
CA MET A 42 -8.99 -3.41 0.23
C MET A 42 -9.03 -4.93 0.17
N ASP A 43 -7.99 -5.51 -0.40
CA ASP A 43 -7.88 -6.96 -0.48
C ASP A 43 -7.66 -7.61 0.89
N ASP A 44 -8.07 -8.87 1.00
CA ASP A 44 -7.96 -9.67 2.24
C ASP A 44 -6.57 -10.25 2.45
N TRP A 45 -5.60 -9.79 1.69
CA TRP A 45 -4.24 -10.30 1.75
C TRP A 45 -3.59 -9.87 3.07
N ASN A 46 -3.32 -10.81 3.93
CA ASN A 46 -2.62 -10.54 5.18
C ASN A 46 -1.10 -10.43 4.94
N ILE A 47 -0.71 -9.46 4.09
CA ILE A 47 0.65 -9.24 3.62
C ILE A 47 1.27 -8.03 4.32
N SER A 48 2.49 -8.20 4.84
CA SER A 48 3.27 -7.10 5.40
C SER A 48 4.01 -6.31 4.32
N TRP A 49 4.38 -5.07 4.62
CA TRP A 49 5.27 -4.29 3.75
C TRP A 49 6.60 -5.00 3.48
N LYS A 50 7.13 -5.73 4.48
CA LYS A 50 8.36 -6.52 4.31
C LYS A 50 8.19 -7.57 3.23
N GLN A 51 7.13 -8.38 3.31
CA GLN A 51 6.87 -9.42 2.32
C GLN A 51 6.67 -8.81 0.93
N TYR A 52 5.79 -7.84 0.79
CA TYR A 52 5.51 -7.19 -0.48
C TYR A 52 6.78 -6.67 -1.17
N PHE A 53 7.62 -5.92 -0.45
CA PHE A 53 8.86 -5.39 -1.02
C PHE A 53 9.93 -6.46 -1.26
N THR A 54 9.95 -7.54 -0.46
CA THR A 54 10.85 -8.68 -0.70
C THR A 54 10.49 -9.36 -2.02
N ASP A 55 9.21 -9.62 -2.24
CA ASP A 55 8.72 -10.28 -3.45
C ASP A 55 8.97 -9.42 -4.70
N LEU A 56 8.70 -8.11 -4.61
CA LEU A 56 9.03 -7.17 -5.70
C LEU A 56 10.54 -7.11 -6.01
N ALA A 57 11.38 -7.08 -4.97
CA ALA A 57 12.83 -7.04 -5.15
C ALA A 57 13.35 -8.33 -5.81
N ALA A 58 12.81 -9.48 -5.40
CA ALA A 58 13.17 -10.79 -5.94
C ALA A 58 12.86 -10.90 -7.44
N MET A 59 11.78 -10.25 -7.93
CA MET A 59 11.44 -10.22 -9.36
C MET A 59 12.57 -9.61 -10.22
N LYS A 60 13.37 -8.73 -9.64
CA LYS A 60 14.52 -8.08 -10.31
C LYS A 60 15.88 -8.61 -9.82
N GLY A 61 15.90 -9.78 -9.17
CA GLY A 61 17.13 -10.37 -8.62
C GLY A 61 17.80 -9.50 -7.54
N LYS A 62 17.03 -8.65 -6.86
CA LYS A 62 17.51 -7.75 -5.82
C LYS A 62 17.02 -8.19 -4.44
N THR A 63 17.72 -7.74 -3.41
CA THR A 63 17.32 -7.92 -2.01
C THR A 63 16.92 -6.57 -1.41
N ILE A 64 16.04 -6.60 -0.42
CA ILE A 64 15.73 -5.40 0.36
C ILE A 64 16.88 -5.07 1.31
N GLY A 65 17.08 -3.77 1.55
CA GLY A 65 18.14 -3.27 2.44
C GLY A 65 17.77 -3.35 3.93
N SER A 66 18.55 -2.62 4.74
CA SER A 66 18.37 -2.55 6.19
C SER A 66 17.09 -1.83 6.59
N SER A 67 16.64 -2.07 7.82
CA SER A 67 15.51 -1.37 8.42
C SER A 67 15.95 -0.11 9.17
N ILE A 68 15.05 0.88 9.20
CA ILE A 68 15.19 2.09 10.01
C ILE A 68 14.06 2.08 11.05
N PRO A 69 14.35 2.34 12.35
CA PRO A 69 13.32 2.50 13.35
C PRO A 69 12.34 3.64 12.99
N PHE A 70 11.06 3.47 13.31
CA PHE A 70 10.01 4.44 12.98
C PHE A 70 10.33 5.85 13.49
N TRP A 71 10.77 5.99 14.74
CA TRP A 71 11.07 7.29 15.33
C TRP A 71 12.17 8.05 14.59
N LEU A 72 13.22 7.32 14.13
CA LEU A 72 14.34 7.91 13.38
C LEU A 72 13.88 8.33 11.97
N ALA A 73 13.12 7.46 11.28
CA ALA A 73 12.55 7.79 9.97
C ALA A 73 11.62 9.02 10.05
N TYR A 74 10.80 9.10 11.10
CA TYR A 74 9.89 10.21 11.33
C TYR A 74 10.63 11.52 11.65
N PHE A 75 11.70 11.45 12.47
CA PHE A 75 12.55 12.59 12.77
C PHE A 75 13.23 13.13 11.50
N VAL A 76 13.87 12.24 10.71
CA VAL A 76 14.52 12.61 9.44
C VAL A 76 13.52 13.23 8.47
N ALA A 77 12.33 12.65 8.32
CA ALA A 77 11.27 13.21 7.49
C ALA A 77 10.82 14.60 7.97
N SER A 78 10.75 14.81 9.29
CA SER A 78 10.37 16.11 9.87
C SER A 78 11.39 17.20 9.54
N VAL A 79 12.67 16.89 9.67
CA VAL A 79 13.75 17.82 9.32
C VAL A 79 13.76 18.07 7.81
N ALA A 80 13.58 17.03 7.00
CA ALA A 80 13.55 17.16 5.54
C ALA A 80 12.39 18.05 5.05
N GLU A 81 11.20 17.92 5.64
CA GLU A 81 10.04 18.76 5.28
C GLU A 81 10.25 20.25 5.61
N ILE A 82 11.15 20.58 6.54
CA ILE A 82 11.50 21.98 6.86
C ILE A 82 12.64 22.46 5.96
N ALA A 83 13.69 21.65 5.80
CA ALA A 83 14.92 22.06 5.13
C ALA A 83 14.81 22.11 3.59
N PHE A 84 14.13 21.17 2.97
CA PHE A 84 14.07 21.05 1.51
C PHE A 84 13.30 22.20 0.83
N PRO A 85 12.17 22.69 1.36
CA PRO A 85 11.50 23.87 0.79
C PRO A 85 12.36 25.13 0.80
N LEU A 86 13.26 25.28 1.78
CA LEU A 86 14.18 26.43 1.85
C LEU A 86 15.15 26.49 0.67
N VAL A 87 15.43 25.36 0.04
CA VAL A 87 16.28 25.25 -1.16
C VAL A 87 15.48 24.97 -2.44
N GLY A 88 14.16 25.19 -2.41
CA GLY A 88 13.27 25.02 -3.57
C GLY A 88 13.10 23.56 -4.04
N LYS A 89 13.32 22.58 -3.17
CA LYS A 89 13.22 21.14 -3.50
C LYS A 89 12.15 20.44 -2.68
N ASN A 90 11.58 19.36 -3.23
CA ASN A 90 10.67 18.50 -2.50
C ASN A 90 11.45 17.54 -1.60
N PRO A 91 10.99 17.28 -0.36
CA PRO A 91 11.64 16.34 0.53
C PRO A 91 11.57 14.91 -0.04
N PRO A 92 12.67 14.15 -0.02
CA PRO A 92 12.72 12.77 -0.54
C PRO A 92 11.92 11.78 0.33
N LEU A 93 11.63 12.16 1.56
CA LEU A 93 10.86 11.39 2.53
C LEU A 93 9.90 12.32 3.27
N ALA A 94 8.61 12.10 3.10
CA ALA A 94 7.57 12.86 3.79
C ALA A 94 7.08 12.11 5.04
N LYS A 95 6.76 12.84 6.10
CA LYS A 95 6.15 12.26 7.34
C LYS A 95 4.92 11.41 7.04
N LYS A 96 4.13 11.82 6.04
CA LYS A 96 2.93 11.09 5.60
C LYS A 96 3.27 9.68 5.09
N SER A 97 4.36 9.56 4.32
CA SER A 97 4.85 8.26 3.82
C SER A 97 5.39 7.39 4.95
N VAL A 98 6.14 7.98 5.90
CA VAL A 98 6.64 7.26 7.08
C VAL A 98 5.48 6.71 7.91
N LYS A 99 4.45 7.51 8.15
CA LYS A 99 3.23 7.05 8.85
C LYS A 99 2.50 5.97 8.07
N ALA A 100 2.43 6.08 6.73
CA ALA A 100 1.71 5.12 5.90
C ALA A 100 2.30 3.70 5.98
N THR A 101 3.61 3.59 6.07
CA THR A 101 4.32 2.30 6.09
C THR A 101 4.74 1.84 7.49
N GLY A 102 4.84 2.77 8.42
CA GLY A 102 5.35 2.52 9.78
C GLY A 102 4.28 2.43 10.87
N THR A 103 2.99 2.46 10.53
CA THR A 103 1.90 2.31 11.51
C THR A 103 0.88 1.27 11.05
N ASN A 104 0.24 0.64 12.03
CA ASN A 104 -0.87 -0.26 11.73
C ASN A 104 -2.08 0.54 11.26
N ARG A 105 -2.67 0.14 10.15
CA ARG A 105 -3.89 0.71 9.60
C ARG A 105 -4.92 -0.39 9.44
N THR A 106 -6.12 -0.12 9.91
CA THR A 106 -7.27 -1.01 9.70
C THR A 106 -8.28 -0.26 8.84
N ILE A 107 -8.55 -0.81 7.67
CA ILE A 107 -9.59 -0.33 6.76
C ILE A 107 -10.69 -1.38 6.75
N SER A 108 -11.90 -0.99 7.15
CA SER A 108 -13.04 -1.88 7.11
C SER A 108 -13.67 -1.86 5.72
N THR A 109 -13.74 -3.02 5.09
CA THR A 109 -14.44 -3.25 3.82
C THR A 109 -15.84 -3.85 4.04
N GLN A 110 -16.27 -3.97 5.30
CA GLN A 110 -17.50 -4.65 5.66
C GLN A 110 -18.73 -4.08 4.94
N LYS A 111 -18.84 -2.76 4.82
CA LYS A 111 -19.95 -2.11 4.11
C LYS A 111 -19.99 -2.53 2.64
N ALA A 112 -18.82 -2.51 1.94
CA ALA A 112 -18.76 -2.94 0.54
C ALA A 112 -19.14 -4.42 0.38
N ARG A 113 -18.76 -5.28 1.32
CA ARG A 113 -19.11 -6.70 1.30
C ARG A 113 -20.59 -6.94 1.52
N THR A 114 -21.19 -6.28 2.51
CA THR A 114 -22.59 -6.52 2.89
C THR A 114 -23.58 -5.87 1.91
N GLU A 115 -23.33 -4.66 1.46
CA GLU A 115 -24.27 -3.91 0.60
C GLU A 115 -24.02 -4.20 -0.89
N LEU A 116 -22.76 -4.28 -1.33
CA LEU A 116 -22.42 -4.51 -2.74
C LEU A 116 -22.16 -5.99 -3.05
N GLY A 117 -21.94 -6.84 -2.07
CA GLY A 117 -21.50 -8.22 -2.28
C GLY A 117 -20.08 -8.28 -2.85
N TRP A 118 -19.29 -7.21 -2.70
CA TRP A 118 -17.93 -7.15 -3.17
C TRP A 118 -17.01 -8.10 -2.38
N LYS A 119 -16.06 -8.72 -3.07
CA LYS A 119 -15.00 -9.56 -2.48
C LYS A 119 -13.74 -9.47 -3.34
N SER A 120 -12.58 -9.75 -2.73
CA SER A 120 -11.34 -9.96 -3.47
C SER A 120 -11.41 -11.25 -4.29
N GLU A 121 -11.38 -11.18 -5.59
CA GLU A 121 -11.37 -12.34 -6.50
C GLU A 121 -9.94 -12.70 -6.92
N VAL A 122 -9.13 -11.69 -7.21
CA VAL A 122 -7.70 -11.86 -7.49
C VAL A 122 -6.96 -12.00 -6.16
N ASN A 123 -6.23 -13.09 -5.97
CA ASN A 123 -5.40 -13.31 -4.81
C ASN A 123 -4.00 -12.68 -4.97
N TYR A 124 -3.23 -12.65 -3.88
CA TYR A 124 -1.90 -12.02 -3.86
C TYR A 124 -0.93 -12.64 -4.86
N ASP A 125 -0.86 -13.96 -4.92
CA ASP A 125 0.11 -14.66 -5.78
C ASP A 125 -0.16 -14.40 -7.26
N GLU A 126 -1.43 -14.38 -7.65
CA GLU A 126 -1.85 -14.06 -9.02
C GLU A 126 -1.55 -12.61 -9.37
N SER A 127 -1.81 -11.66 -8.45
CA SER A 127 -1.45 -10.26 -8.65
C SER A 127 0.05 -10.08 -8.83
N MET A 128 0.87 -10.73 -7.99
CA MET A 128 2.33 -10.68 -8.08
C MET A 128 2.86 -11.34 -9.35
N ARG A 129 2.24 -12.45 -9.82
CA ARG A 129 2.56 -13.09 -11.10
C ARG A 129 2.36 -12.11 -12.26
N ARG A 130 1.21 -11.42 -12.31
CA ARG A 130 0.88 -10.44 -13.36
C ARG A 130 1.86 -9.27 -13.36
N ILE A 131 2.24 -8.76 -12.18
CA ILE A 131 3.28 -7.72 -12.05
C ILE A 131 4.59 -8.21 -12.65
N LYS A 132 5.02 -9.43 -12.33
CA LYS A 132 6.26 -10.01 -12.85
C LYS A 132 6.24 -10.11 -14.38
N GLU A 133 5.13 -10.54 -14.95
CA GLU A 133 4.96 -10.65 -16.42
C GLU A 133 5.02 -9.28 -17.12
N SER A 134 4.48 -8.23 -16.47
CA SER A 134 4.53 -6.87 -17.02
C SER A 134 5.92 -6.22 -16.96
N LEU A 135 6.87 -6.81 -16.23
CA LEU A 135 8.25 -6.30 -16.11
C LEU A 135 9.22 -6.88 -17.12
N ASN A 136 8.79 -7.90 -17.89
CA ASN A 136 9.56 -8.54 -18.96
C ASN A 136 9.16 -7.96 -20.30
#